data_eca3d80c2da7598445d6ad19d5385138
#
_entry.id   eca3d80c2da7598445d6ad19d5385138
#
_cell.length_a   1.000
_cell.length_b   1.000
_cell.length_c   1.000
_cell.angle_alpha   90.00
_cell.angle_beta   90.00
_cell.angle_gamma   90.00
#
_symmetry.space_group_name_H-M   'P 1'
#
loop_
_entity.id
_entity.type
_entity.pdbx_description
1 polymer ?
#
loop_
_entity_poly.entity_id
_entity_poly.type
_entity_poly.pdbx_seq_one_letter_code
_entity_poly.pdbx_strand_id
1 'polypeptide(L)'
;MKKFLAVLLSVVMMLTVMLSAATAEDKQIVIGVTLHDLSSDGYAANLIGIRQKAEELGNIEIRAVSAEGKAETQVRQVEDFITAGVNAIIILPVDSAALSSSVAAAVSAGIPVISMDRSVDGDAATATIESDNVVHGKVAADLMLAAAEAQGLKAEDLKVLELLGDQASSSGVERHEGFEARAKELGLNIVSSLPTHWNADEAYSSVLDALQANPDINAIFEASDIAMHSGVSAALEQTGKYAAIGTDGHVIITTVDGGPNGLKAVEEGYIDAMAEQSLLVMGSMAVETAVAALNGNAPESKLIQLAPVSVTKENVDSNELWPNMI
;
A
#
# COMPACT_ATOMS: atom_id res chain seq x y z
N MET A 1 32.11 -34.15 58.93
CA MET A 1 31.43 -32.84 58.93
C MET A 1 31.87 -31.90 57.81
N LYS A 2 33.18 -31.62 57.63
CA LYS A 2 33.64 -30.67 56.56
C LYS A 2 33.34 -31.10 55.12
N LYS A 3 33.32 -32.40 54.79
CA LYS A 3 32.97 -32.90 53.45
C LYS A 3 31.45 -32.86 53.14
N PHE A 4 30.60 -33.00 54.20
CA PHE A 4 29.15 -32.87 54.04
C PHE A 4 28.72 -31.41 53.81
N LEU A 5 29.43 -30.47 54.47
CA LEU A 5 29.13 -29.05 54.32
C LEU A 5 29.52 -28.54 52.92
N ALA A 6 30.60 -29.05 52.31
CA ALA A 6 31.05 -28.70 50.95
C ALA A 6 30.08 -29.20 49.87
N VAL A 7 29.50 -30.41 50.05
CA VAL A 7 28.49 -30.94 49.11
C VAL A 7 27.15 -30.17 49.21
N LEU A 8 26.75 -29.77 50.45
CA LEU A 8 25.53 -28.97 50.62
C LEU A 8 25.68 -27.56 50.02
N LEU A 9 26.86 -26.92 50.13
CA LEU A 9 27.13 -25.63 49.51
C LEU A 9 27.17 -25.69 47.96
N SER A 10 27.70 -26.77 47.37
CA SER A 10 27.69 -26.95 45.91
C SER A 10 26.30 -27.20 45.32
N VAL A 11 25.46 -27.96 46.08
CA VAL A 11 24.06 -28.18 45.64
C VAL A 11 23.21 -26.90 45.75
N VAL A 12 23.41 -26.10 46.80
CA VAL A 12 22.72 -24.78 46.93
C VAL A 12 23.19 -23.80 45.85
N MET A 13 24.52 -23.80 45.48
CA MET A 13 25.02 -22.97 44.42
C MET A 13 24.53 -23.42 43.02
N MET A 14 24.36 -24.71 42.75
CA MET A 14 23.75 -25.22 41.54
C MET A 14 22.23 -24.91 41.45
N LEU A 15 21.51 -24.96 42.56
CA LEU A 15 20.10 -24.58 42.60
C LEU A 15 19.90 -23.07 42.38
N THR A 16 20.79 -22.20 42.86
CA THR A 16 20.71 -20.75 42.61
C THR A 16 21.07 -20.41 41.19
N VAL A 17 21.94 -21.14 40.51
CA VAL A 17 22.24 -20.94 39.08
C VAL A 17 21.11 -21.46 38.21
N MET A 18 20.43 -22.53 38.59
CA MET A 18 19.21 -23.00 37.87
C MET A 18 17.99 -22.12 38.11
N LEU A 19 17.87 -21.41 39.22
CA LEU A 19 16.75 -20.48 39.47
C LEU A 19 16.92 -19.13 38.78
N SER A 20 18.16 -18.80 38.35
CA SER A 20 18.41 -17.58 37.55
C SER A 20 18.14 -17.78 36.05
N ALA A 21 17.89 -19.02 35.61
CA ALA A 21 17.41 -19.33 34.26
C ALA A 21 15.87 -19.33 34.17
N ALA A 22 15.17 -18.96 35.26
CA ALA A 22 13.73 -18.82 35.28
C ALA A 22 13.35 -17.44 34.73
N THR A 23 12.82 -17.49 33.54
CA THR A 23 11.92 -16.49 32.95
C THR A 23 12.49 -15.06 32.86
N ALA A 24 13.29 -14.78 31.86
CA ALA A 24 13.01 -13.55 31.12
C ALA A 24 11.55 -13.73 30.63
N GLU A 25 10.56 -13.16 31.31
CA GLU A 25 9.25 -12.93 30.71
C GLU A 25 9.56 -12.23 29.38
N ASP A 26 9.28 -12.90 28.26
CA ASP A 26 9.41 -12.29 26.94
C ASP A 26 8.52 -11.04 26.99
N LYS A 27 9.17 -9.89 27.16
CA LYS A 27 8.47 -8.64 27.34
C LYS A 27 7.63 -8.43 26.09
N GLN A 28 6.33 -8.29 26.25
CA GLN A 28 5.41 -8.05 25.13
C GLN A 28 5.93 -6.91 24.25
N ILE A 29 6.07 -7.16 22.97
CA ILE A 29 6.41 -6.15 21.98
C ILE A 29 5.15 -5.35 21.69
N VAL A 30 5.22 -4.03 21.83
CA VAL A 30 4.13 -3.11 21.46
C VAL A 30 4.52 -2.37 20.20
N ILE A 31 3.74 -2.54 19.13
CA ILE A 31 3.92 -1.82 17.87
C ILE A 31 2.79 -0.82 17.71
N GLY A 32 3.14 0.47 17.67
CA GLY A 32 2.22 1.54 17.28
C GLY A 32 2.02 1.52 15.78
N VAL A 33 0.77 1.57 15.33
CA VAL A 33 0.44 1.62 13.90
C VAL A 33 -0.43 2.85 13.65
N THR A 34 0.03 3.75 12.77
CA THR A 34 -0.76 4.89 12.33
C THR A 34 -0.99 4.83 10.83
N LEU A 35 -2.26 4.78 10.45
CA LEU A 35 -2.71 4.63 9.07
C LEU A 35 -3.32 5.94 8.56
N HIS A 36 -3.27 6.15 7.25
CA HIS A 36 -3.90 7.29 6.59
C HIS A 36 -5.36 7.44 7.01
N ASP A 37 -6.17 6.41 6.81
CA ASP A 37 -7.52 6.25 7.33
C ASP A 37 -7.87 4.76 7.46
N LEU A 38 -9.07 4.43 7.94
CA LEU A 38 -9.55 3.06 8.10
C LEU A 38 -10.83 2.78 7.28
N SER A 39 -11.26 3.73 6.45
CA SER A 39 -12.42 3.58 5.57
C SER A 39 -12.06 2.97 4.22
N SER A 40 -10.79 3.03 3.83
CA SER A 40 -10.28 2.44 2.60
C SER A 40 -10.06 0.93 2.75
N ASP A 41 -10.57 0.14 1.82
CA ASP A 41 -10.37 -1.32 1.77
C ASP A 41 -8.88 -1.68 1.71
N GLY A 42 -8.06 -0.91 0.99
CA GLY A 42 -6.63 -1.13 0.89
C GLY A 42 -5.91 -0.97 2.22
N TYR A 43 -6.21 0.10 2.97
CA TYR A 43 -5.60 0.31 4.28
C TYR A 43 -6.11 -0.69 5.33
N ALA A 44 -7.37 -1.12 5.19
CA ALA A 44 -7.92 -2.20 5.99
C ALA A 44 -7.17 -3.52 5.72
N ALA A 45 -6.89 -3.85 4.46
CA ALA A 45 -6.10 -5.03 4.08
C ALA A 45 -4.67 -4.98 4.66
N ASN A 46 -4.00 -3.85 4.58
CA ASN A 46 -2.70 -3.66 5.24
C ASN A 46 -2.77 -3.96 6.74
N LEU A 47 -3.80 -3.44 7.43
CA LEU A 47 -3.98 -3.67 8.87
C LEU A 47 -4.31 -5.14 9.20
N ILE A 48 -5.06 -5.82 8.32
CA ILE A 48 -5.31 -7.27 8.46
C ILE A 48 -3.98 -8.03 8.37
N GLY A 49 -3.14 -7.77 7.37
CA GLY A 49 -1.83 -8.38 7.24
C GLY A 49 -0.92 -8.13 8.46
N ILE A 50 -0.91 -6.91 9.00
CA ILE A 50 -0.21 -6.55 10.23
C ILE A 50 -0.69 -7.42 11.40
N ARG A 51 -2.01 -7.54 11.60
CA ARG A 51 -2.57 -8.28 12.73
C ARG A 51 -2.34 -9.77 12.61
N GLN A 52 -2.52 -10.34 11.42
CA GLN A 52 -2.26 -11.75 11.15
C GLN A 52 -0.81 -12.12 11.46
N LYS A 53 0.15 -11.30 11.01
CA LYS A 53 1.57 -11.55 11.28
C LYS A 53 1.93 -11.37 12.75
N ALA A 54 1.36 -10.38 13.43
CA ALA A 54 1.57 -10.19 14.86
C ALA A 54 1.04 -11.38 15.68
N GLU A 55 -0.10 -11.95 15.29
CA GLU A 55 -0.67 -13.15 15.90
C GLU A 55 0.20 -14.39 15.63
N GLU A 56 0.67 -14.57 14.39
CA GLU A 56 1.56 -15.66 13.99
C GLU A 56 2.86 -15.66 14.79
N LEU A 57 3.50 -14.49 14.94
CA LEU A 57 4.76 -14.35 15.67
C LEU A 57 4.55 -14.47 17.20
N GLY A 58 3.36 -14.15 17.68
CA GLY A 58 3.02 -14.17 19.11
C GLY A 58 3.70 -13.06 19.91
N ASN A 59 3.17 -12.80 21.11
CA ASN A 59 3.69 -11.81 22.06
C ASN A 59 3.85 -10.38 21.52
N ILE A 60 3.05 -10.00 20.49
CA ILE A 60 3.02 -8.67 19.89
C ILE A 60 1.64 -8.04 20.08
N GLU A 61 1.62 -6.84 20.66
CA GLU A 61 0.43 -5.98 20.77
C GLU A 61 0.45 -4.94 19.65
N ILE A 62 -0.62 -4.88 18.87
CA ILE A 62 -0.80 -3.85 17.82
C ILE A 62 -1.72 -2.75 18.35
N ARG A 63 -1.20 -1.52 18.45
CA ARG A 63 -1.97 -0.31 18.77
C ARG A 63 -2.19 0.50 17.51
N ALA A 64 -3.31 0.25 16.82
CA ALA A 64 -3.64 0.90 15.57
C ALA A 64 -4.54 2.11 15.77
N VAL A 65 -4.21 3.23 15.09
CA VAL A 65 -4.98 4.47 15.06
C VAL A 65 -5.11 4.97 13.62
N SER A 66 -6.17 5.75 13.37
CA SER A 66 -6.44 6.40 12.08
C SER A 66 -6.06 7.88 12.15
N ALA A 67 -5.40 8.39 11.13
CA ALA A 67 -5.13 9.83 10.97
C ALA A 67 -6.29 10.58 10.31
N GLU A 68 -7.29 9.87 9.79
CA GLU A 68 -8.46 10.44 9.10
C GLU A 68 -8.07 11.41 7.96
N GLY A 69 -7.02 11.04 7.20
CA GLY A 69 -6.50 11.85 6.09
C GLY A 69 -5.82 13.16 6.53
N LYS A 70 -5.46 13.31 7.82
CA LYS A 70 -4.90 14.57 8.35
C LYS A 70 -3.46 14.39 8.82
N ALA A 71 -2.52 14.98 8.08
CA ALA A 71 -1.09 14.90 8.40
C ALA A 71 -0.77 15.41 9.82
N GLU A 72 -1.39 16.54 10.25
CA GLU A 72 -1.20 17.07 11.62
C GLU A 72 -1.67 16.10 12.71
N THR A 73 -2.72 15.30 12.44
CA THR A 73 -3.18 14.28 13.38
C THR A 73 -2.15 13.17 13.45
N GLN A 74 -1.62 12.76 12.30
CA GLN A 74 -0.63 11.70 12.23
C GLN A 74 0.69 12.08 12.92
N VAL A 75 1.16 13.32 12.76
CA VAL A 75 2.33 13.83 13.51
C VAL A 75 2.12 13.67 15.01
N ARG A 76 0.96 14.10 15.55
CA ARG A 76 0.64 13.94 16.99
C ARG A 76 0.60 12.47 17.40
N GLN A 77 0.05 11.57 16.58
CA GLN A 77 0.01 10.15 16.87
C GLN A 77 1.40 9.53 16.99
N VAL A 78 2.36 9.95 16.14
CA VAL A 78 3.76 9.53 16.27
C VAL A 78 4.36 10.04 17.57
N GLU A 79 4.12 11.30 17.95
CA GLU A 79 4.59 11.88 19.21
C GLU A 79 3.98 11.16 20.44
N ASP A 80 2.71 10.78 20.36
CA ASP A 80 2.02 9.98 21.39
C ASP A 80 2.64 8.59 21.52
N PHE A 81 2.98 7.91 20.42
CA PHE A 81 3.67 6.63 20.44
C PHE A 81 5.08 6.71 21.04
N ILE A 82 5.83 7.77 20.72
CA ILE A 82 7.13 8.04 21.35
C ILE A 82 6.95 8.19 22.87
N THR A 83 5.98 9.01 23.29
CA THR A 83 5.70 9.26 24.72
C THR A 83 5.23 8.01 25.45
N ALA A 84 4.43 7.18 24.79
CA ALA A 84 3.95 5.90 25.32
C ALA A 84 5.05 4.83 25.38
N GLY A 85 6.21 5.05 24.76
CA GLY A 85 7.33 4.13 24.77
C GLY A 85 7.03 2.82 24.04
N VAL A 86 6.34 2.87 22.90
CA VAL A 86 6.16 1.69 22.04
C VAL A 86 7.50 1.18 21.56
N ASN A 87 7.59 -0.10 21.22
CA ASN A 87 8.85 -0.70 20.80
C ASN A 87 9.19 -0.38 19.34
N ALA A 88 8.19 -0.29 18.47
CA ALA A 88 8.34 0.09 17.06
C ALA A 88 7.10 0.86 16.58
N ILE A 89 7.22 1.56 15.47
CA ILE A 89 6.11 2.25 14.81
C ILE A 89 6.04 1.78 13.36
N ILE A 90 4.84 1.44 12.91
CA ILE A 90 4.50 1.27 11.49
C ILE A 90 3.64 2.48 11.09
N ILE A 91 4.03 3.16 10.02
CA ILE A 91 3.34 4.35 9.55
C ILE A 91 2.98 4.22 8.07
N LEU A 92 1.70 4.47 7.72
CA LEU A 92 1.27 4.71 6.36
C LEU A 92 1.02 6.21 6.22
N PRO A 93 1.96 6.96 5.60
CA PRO A 93 1.94 8.43 5.64
C PRO A 93 0.73 9.03 4.91
N VAL A 94 0.12 10.05 5.50
CA VAL A 94 -0.85 10.92 4.80
C VAL A 94 -0.12 11.83 3.82
N ASP A 95 1.00 12.41 4.26
CA ASP A 95 1.84 13.33 3.50
C ASP A 95 3.30 12.97 3.76
N SER A 96 4.04 12.69 2.70
CA SER A 96 5.43 12.21 2.77
C SER A 96 6.36 13.23 3.43
N ALA A 97 6.20 14.53 3.14
CA ALA A 97 7.05 15.59 3.65
C ALA A 97 6.72 15.98 5.09
N ALA A 98 5.43 16.07 5.41
CA ALA A 98 4.97 16.51 6.73
C ALA A 98 5.40 15.56 7.86
N LEU A 99 5.57 14.27 7.57
CA LEU A 99 5.92 13.25 8.55
C LEU A 99 7.43 13.12 8.81
N SER A 100 8.29 13.68 7.95
CA SER A 100 9.75 13.52 8.02
C SER A 100 10.33 13.83 9.40
N SER A 101 9.93 14.96 10.03
CA SER A 101 10.48 15.40 11.31
C SER A 101 10.05 14.50 12.47
N SER A 102 8.78 14.07 12.51
CA SER A 102 8.27 13.20 13.58
C SER A 102 8.84 11.78 13.49
N VAL A 103 9.01 11.27 12.28
CA VAL A 103 9.70 9.97 12.02
C VAL A 103 11.16 10.05 12.46
N ALA A 104 11.89 11.12 12.10
CA ALA A 104 13.26 11.31 12.54
C ALA A 104 13.38 11.40 14.07
N ALA A 105 12.40 12.03 14.74
CA ALA A 105 12.36 12.12 16.20
C ALA A 105 12.16 10.74 16.84
N ALA A 106 11.25 9.90 16.31
CA ALA A 106 11.02 8.54 16.79
C ALA A 106 12.29 7.66 16.66
N VAL A 107 12.93 7.69 15.49
CA VAL A 107 14.18 6.93 15.26
C VAL A 107 15.30 7.42 16.16
N SER A 108 15.41 8.75 16.37
CA SER A 108 16.39 9.32 17.30
C SER A 108 16.13 8.95 18.76
N ALA A 109 14.87 8.66 19.11
CA ALA A 109 14.51 8.13 20.43
C ALA A 109 14.77 6.62 20.56
N GLY A 110 15.32 5.97 19.54
CA GLY A 110 15.64 4.54 19.52
C GLY A 110 14.43 3.65 19.16
N ILE A 111 13.35 4.22 18.63
CA ILE A 111 12.18 3.50 18.19
C ILE A 111 12.26 3.31 16.67
N PRO A 112 12.46 2.08 16.17
CA PRO A 112 12.45 1.84 14.73
C PRO A 112 11.10 2.20 14.13
N VAL A 113 11.14 2.88 12.98
CA VAL A 113 9.94 3.27 12.21
C VAL A 113 9.97 2.59 10.85
N ILE A 114 8.92 1.84 10.54
CA ILE A 114 8.71 1.22 9.25
C ILE A 114 7.64 2.04 8.51
N SER A 115 8.06 2.69 7.43
CA SER A 115 7.11 3.31 6.50
C SER A 115 6.52 2.23 5.61
N MET A 116 5.23 2.26 5.39
CA MET A 116 4.49 1.24 4.64
C MET A 116 3.61 1.91 3.59
N ASP A 117 3.50 1.28 2.43
CA ASP A 117 2.70 1.72 1.27
C ASP A 117 3.23 2.99 0.57
N ARG A 118 3.77 3.91 1.33
CA ARG A 118 4.37 5.17 0.87
C ARG A 118 5.64 5.46 1.65
N SER A 119 6.59 6.12 0.99
CA SER A 119 7.78 6.64 1.66
C SER A 119 7.48 7.92 2.44
N VAL A 120 8.25 8.14 3.49
CA VAL A 120 8.41 9.45 4.13
C VAL A 120 9.60 10.14 3.46
N ASP A 121 9.50 11.43 3.19
CA ASP A 121 10.58 12.19 2.57
C ASP A 121 11.86 12.14 3.41
N GLY A 122 12.99 12.03 2.72
CA GLY A 122 14.30 11.88 3.34
C GLY A 122 14.57 10.43 3.76
N ASP A 123 15.66 10.22 4.51
CA ASP A 123 16.17 8.89 4.87
C ASP A 123 15.98 8.59 6.37
N ALA A 124 14.91 9.13 6.97
CA ALA A 124 14.69 9.06 8.41
C ALA A 124 14.11 7.71 8.86
N ALA A 125 13.25 7.07 8.05
CA ALA A 125 12.68 5.78 8.39
C ALA A 125 13.74 4.68 8.52
N THR A 126 13.51 3.70 9.37
CA THR A 126 14.36 2.51 9.52
C THR A 126 14.30 1.65 8.26
N ALA A 127 13.10 1.48 7.72
CA ALA A 127 12.86 0.87 6.42
C ALA A 127 11.54 1.39 5.84
N THR A 128 11.42 1.31 4.52
CA THR A 128 10.18 1.55 3.76
C THR A 128 9.82 0.27 3.02
N ILE A 129 8.57 -0.15 3.13
CA ILE A 129 7.99 -1.28 2.38
C ILE A 129 6.84 -0.72 1.58
N GLU A 130 6.97 -0.75 0.27
CA GLU A 130 5.98 -0.17 -0.65
C GLU A 130 5.87 -1.00 -1.92
N SER A 131 4.87 -0.74 -2.70
CA SER A 131 4.81 -1.21 -4.08
C SER A 131 5.82 -0.45 -4.93
N ASP A 132 6.41 -1.11 -5.94
CA ASP A 132 7.17 -0.40 -6.97
C ASP A 132 6.19 0.40 -7.84
N ASN A 133 5.81 1.59 -7.36
CA ASN A 133 4.77 2.40 -7.97
C ASN A 133 5.13 2.85 -9.39
N VAL A 134 6.42 3.06 -9.68
CA VAL A 134 6.87 3.34 -11.05
C VAL A 134 6.59 2.14 -11.96
N VAL A 135 6.86 0.93 -11.48
CA VAL A 135 6.56 -0.30 -12.22
C VAL A 135 5.05 -0.53 -12.34
N HIS A 136 4.26 -0.23 -11.30
CA HIS A 136 2.79 -0.29 -11.38
C HIS A 136 2.24 0.60 -12.49
N GLY A 137 2.69 1.86 -12.58
CA GLY A 137 2.31 2.75 -13.66
C GLY A 137 2.70 2.22 -15.04
N LYS A 138 3.93 1.69 -15.18
CA LYS A 138 4.39 1.08 -16.45
C LYS A 138 3.55 -0.13 -16.85
N VAL A 139 3.27 -1.03 -15.90
CA VAL A 139 2.47 -2.22 -16.13
C VAL A 139 1.04 -1.84 -16.53
N ALA A 140 0.45 -0.82 -15.91
CA ALA A 140 -0.87 -0.34 -16.30
C ALA A 140 -0.91 0.17 -17.75
N ALA A 141 0.15 0.85 -18.23
CA ALA A 141 0.26 1.25 -19.63
C ALA A 141 0.43 0.07 -20.59
N ASP A 142 1.24 -0.94 -20.22
CA ASP A 142 1.40 -2.17 -21.00
C ASP A 142 0.07 -2.93 -21.09
N LEU A 143 -0.65 -3.05 -19.99
CA LEU A 143 -1.97 -3.69 -19.94
C LEU A 143 -3.01 -2.93 -20.78
N MET A 144 -2.97 -1.59 -20.79
CA MET A 144 -3.84 -0.76 -21.62
C MET A 144 -3.62 -1.04 -23.11
N LEU A 145 -2.37 -1.10 -23.55
CA LEU A 145 -2.07 -1.42 -24.92
C LEU A 145 -2.51 -2.85 -25.28
N ALA A 146 -2.25 -3.82 -24.40
CA ALA A 146 -2.67 -5.21 -24.61
C ALA A 146 -4.21 -5.33 -24.71
N ALA A 147 -4.96 -4.61 -23.87
CA ALA A 147 -6.42 -4.57 -23.95
C ALA A 147 -6.91 -3.92 -25.26
N ALA A 148 -6.24 -2.86 -25.74
CA ALA A 148 -6.54 -2.23 -27.02
C ALA A 148 -6.29 -3.18 -28.19
N GLU A 149 -5.14 -3.85 -28.21
CA GLU A 149 -4.79 -4.82 -29.26
C GLU A 149 -5.76 -6.00 -29.32
N ALA A 150 -6.20 -6.49 -28.16
CA ALA A 150 -7.22 -7.54 -28.08
C ALA A 150 -8.57 -7.11 -28.69
N GLN A 151 -8.85 -5.81 -28.72
CA GLN A 151 -10.03 -5.19 -29.33
C GLN A 151 -9.78 -4.71 -30.77
N GLY A 152 -8.59 -5.00 -31.34
CA GLY A 152 -8.24 -4.62 -32.71
C GLY A 152 -7.81 -3.17 -32.89
N LEU A 153 -7.55 -2.44 -31.79
CA LEU A 153 -7.05 -1.08 -31.76
C LEU A 153 -5.50 -1.07 -31.69
N LYS A 154 -4.90 0.04 -32.07
CA LYS A 154 -3.46 0.28 -31.93
C LYS A 154 -3.22 1.41 -30.92
N ALA A 155 -1.98 1.57 -30.47
CA ALA A 155 -1.59 2.64 -29.56
C ALA A 155 -2.03 4.04 -30.05
N GLU A 156 -1.87 4.31 -31.34
CA GLU A 156 -2.24 5.58 -31.99
C GLU A 156 -3.75 5.87 -32.01
N ASP A 157 -4.59 4.84 -31.85
CA ASP A 157 -6.05 4.98 -31.81
C ASP A 157 -6.56 5.37 -30.42
N LEU A 158 -5.71 5.26 -29.40
CA LEU A 158 -6.09 5.57 -28.02
C LEU A 158 -5.99 7.06 -27.73
N LYS A 159 -7.01 7.57 -27.05
CA LYS A 159 -7.07 8.89 -26.42
C LYS A 159 -7.25 8.71 -24.94
N VAL A 160 -6.15 8.80 -24.22
CA VAL A 160 -6.07 8.39 -22.82
C VAL A 160 -6.35 9.58 -21.91
N LEU A 161 -7.32 9.41 -21.00
CA LEU A 161 -7.44 10.22 -19.79
C LEU A 161 -6.65 9.53 -18.68
N GLU A 162 -5.72 10.24 -18.08
CA GLU A 162 -5.01 9.81 -16.90
C GLU A 162 -5.61 10.50 -15.66
N LEU A 163 -6.08 9.70 -14.70
CA LEU A 163 -6.55 10.16 -13.39
C LEU A 163 -5.45 9.91 -12.37
N LEU A 164 -4.83 11.00 -11.91
CA LEU A 164 -3.71 10.98 -10.99
C LEU A 164 -4.20 10.75 -9.55
N GLY A 165 -3.34 10.14 -8.75
CA GLY A 165 -3.50 10.14 -7.29
C GLY A 165 -3.19 11.51 -6.67
N ASP A 166 -3.04 11.53 -5.34
CA ASP A 166 -2.59 12.72 -4.64
C ASP A 166 -1.10 12.94 -4.88
N GLN A 167 -0.75 14.12 -5.37
CA GLN A 167 0.64 14.50 -5.67
C GLN A 167 1.44 14.89 -4.40
N ALA A 168 0.81 14.92 -3.23
CA ALA A 168 1.48 15.00 -1.93
C ALA A 168 1.95 13.64 -1.40
N SER A 169 1.65 12.54 -2.10
CA SER A 169 2.11 11.19 -1.77
C SER A 169 3.08 10.65 -2.82
N SER A 170 4.13 9.94 -2.37
CA SER A 170 5.10 9.31 -3.28
C SER A 170 4.42 8.37 -4.27
N SER A 171 3.45 7.56 -3.82
CA SER A 171 2.72 6.63 -4.68
C SER A 171 1.96 7.33 -5.81
N GLY A 172 1.37 8.51 -5.55
CA GLY A 172 0.68 9.29 -6.58
C GLY A 172 1.62 9.83 -7.65
N VAL A 173 2.77 10.35 -7.22
CA VAL A 173 3.80 10.87 -8.13
C VAL A 173 4.42 9.74 -8.97
N GLU A 174 4.83 8.65 -8.33
CA GLU A 174 5.55 7.55 -8.98
C GLU A 174 4.68 6.76 -9.97
N ARG A 175 3.39 6.54 -9.66
CA ARG A 175 2.46 5.90 -10.62
C ARG A 175 2.27 6.73 -11.87
N HIS A 176 2.16 8.06 -11.72
CA HIS A 176 2.12 8.99 -12.84
C HIS A 176 3.40 8.91 -13.67
N GLU A 177 4.58 9.07 -13.05
CA GLU A 177 5.87 9.02 -13.75
C GLU A 177 6.05 7.72 -14.52
N GLY A 178 5.67 6.60 -13.91
CA GLY A 178 5.73 5.28 -14.54
C GLY A 178 4.79 5.15 -15.74
N PHE A 179 3.52 5.56 -15.58
CA PHE A 179 2.52 5.48 -16.64
C PHE A 179 2.87 6.42 -17.80
N GLU A 180 3.17 7.70 -17.53
CA GLU A 180 3.52 8.68 -18.55
C GLU A 180 4.74 8.25 -19.38
N ALA A 181 5.83 7.85 -18.69
CA ALA A 181 7.04 7.40 -19.37
C ALA A 181 6.76 6.20 -20.28
N ARG A 182 6.01 5.20 -19.78
CA ARG A 182 5.71 3.99 -20.55
C ARG A 182 4.71 4.25 -21.68
N ALA A 183 3.68 5.04 -21.43
CA ALA A 183 2.71 5.47 -22.45
C ALA A 183 3.42 6.15 -23.63
N LYS A 184 4.39 7.03 -23.35
CA LYS A 184 5.21 7.68 -24.36
C LYS A 184 6.05 6.67 -25.18
N GLU A 185 6.67 5.69 -24.52
CA GLU A 185 7.44 4.63 -25.21
C GLU A 185 6.55 3.79 -26.13
N LEU A 186 5.32 3.51 -25.70
CA LEU A 186 4.33 2.71 -26.44
C LEU A 186 3.61 3.52 -27.53
N GLY A 187 3.71 4.85 -27.52
CA GLY A 187 3.00 5.72 -28.45
C GLY A 187 1.54 5.94 -28.10
N LEU A 188 1.15 5.72 -26.84
CA LEU A 188 -0.18 6.08 -26.34
C LEU A 188 -0.34 7.61 -26.30
N ASN A 189 -1.51 8.11 -26.66
CA ASN A 189 -1.79 9.53 -26.65
C ASN A 189 -2.55 9.95 -25.39
N ILE A 190 -1.83 10.41 -24.37
CA ILE A 190 -2.43 11.01 -23.17
C ILE A 190 -2.95 12.40 -23.55
N VAL A 191 -4.27 12.56 -23.57
CA VAL A 191 -4.93 13.83 -23.94
C VAL A 191 -5.19 14.72 -22.72
N SER A 192 -5.21 14.15 -21.54
CA SER A 192 -5.39 14.87 -20.27
C SER A 192 -4.86 14.06 -19.10
N SER A 193 -4.22 14.73 -18.12
CA SER A 193 -3.81 14.15 -16.82
C SER A 193 -4.39 15.05 -15.75
N LEU A 194 -5.29 14.50 -14.90
CA LEU A 194 -6.08 15.27 -13.93
C LEU A 194 -5.88 14.71 -12.52
N PRO A 195 -5.52 15.54 -11.52
CA PRO A 195 -5.42 15.10 -10.14
C PRO A 195 -6.81 14.81 -9.55
N THR A 196 -6.90 13.78 -8.73
CA THR A 196 -8.12 13.38 -8.03
C THR A 196 -7.96 13.35 -6.51
N HIS A 197 -6.74 13.54 -5.99
CA HIS A 197 -6.42 13.52 -4.57
C HIS A 197 -6.97 12.27 -3.84
N TRP A 198 -6.96 11.11 -4.51
CA TRP A 198 -7.55 9.85 -4.03
C TRP A 198 -9.05 9.98 -3.68
N ASN A 199 -9.81 10.76 -4.44
CA ASN A 199 -11.21 11.08 -4.17
C ASN A 199 -12.12 10.73 -5.35
N ALA A 200 -13.17 9.94 -5.09
CA ALA A 200 -14.10 9.48 -6.10
C ALA A 200 -14.95 10.60 -6.70
N ASP A 201 -15.36 11.62 -5.91
CA ASP A 201 -16.15 12.75 -6.39
C ASP A 201 -15.33 13.64 -7.32
N GLU A 202 -14.01 13.78 -7.03
CA GLU A 202 -13.10 14.49 -7.92
C GLU A 202 -12.82 13.69 -9.20
N ALA A 203 -12.67 12.37 -9.11
CA ALA A 203 -12.57 11.50 -10.27
C ALA A 203 -13.81 11.58 -11.17
N TYR A 204 -15.01 11.55 -10.56
CA TYR A 204 -16.27 11.75 -11.29
C TYR A 204 -16.29 13.07 -12.05
N SER A 205 -15.96 14.18 -11.38
CA SER A 205 -15.94 15.50 -12.00
C SER A 205 -14.91 15.59 -13.11
N SER A 206 -13.70 15.05 -12.87
CA SER A 206 -12.62 15.01 -13.84
C SER A 206 -12.96 14.24 -15.11
N VAL A 207 -13.66 13.11 -15.00
CA VAL A 207 -14.12 12.35 -16.18
C VAL A 207 -15.14 13.14 -16.98
N LEU A 208 -16.11 13.79 -16.32
CA LEU A 208 -17.10 14.61 -17.02
C LEU A 208 -16.47 15.78 -17.76
N ASP A 209 -15.57 16.51 -17.11
CA ASP A 209 -14.88 17.65 -17.69
C ASP A 209 -13.98 17.20 -18.87
N ALA A 210 -13.26 16.11 -18.71
CA ALA A 210 -12.40 15.54 -19.75
C ALA A 210 -13.20 15.08 -20.97
N LEU A 211 -14.34 14.39 -20.78
CA LEU A 211 -15.23 13.96 -21.86
C LEU A 211 -15.94 15.12 -22.55
N GLN A 212 -16.25 16.19 -21.81
CA GLN A 212 -16.78 17.42 -22.42
C GLN A 212 -15.74 18.11 -23.32
N ALA A 213 -14.49 18.14 -22.87
CA ALA A 213 -13.38 18.76 -23.64
C ALA A 213 -12.92 17.88 -24.80
N ASN A 214 -12.89 16.55 -24.60
CA ASN A 214 -12.43 15.55 -25.56
C ASN A 214 -13.42 14.38 -25.62
N PRO A 215 -14.51 14.47 -26.39
CA PRO A 215 -15.54 13.42 -26.49
C PRO A 215 -15.04 12.07 -27.03
N ASP A 216 -13.87 12.10 -27.68
CA ASP A 216 -13.23 10.93 -28.28
C ASP A 216 -12.36 10.12 -27.31
N ILE A 217 -12.28 10.50 -26.02
CA ILE A 217 -11.62 9.68 -25.00
C ILE A 217 -12.21 8.29 -25.01
N ASN A 218 -11.33 7.29 -25.20
CA ASN A 218 -11.66 5.88 -25.32
C ASN A 218 -10.80 4.97 -24.41
N ALA A 219 -9.91 5.57 -23.61
CA ALA A 219 -9.12 4.86 -22.60
C ALA A 219 -8.95 5.73 -21.35
N ILE A 220 -8.97 5.10 -20.17
CA ILE A 220 -8.78 5.76 -18.88
C ILE A 220 -7.76 4.94 -18.07
N PHE A 221 -6.74 5.62 -17.55
CA PHE A 221 -5.91 5.10 -16.48
C PHE A 221 -6.38 5.68 -15.15
N GLU A 222 -6.70 4.81 -14.20
CA GLU A 222 -7.01 5.16 -12.82
C GLU A 222 -5.80 4.81 -11.94
N ALA A 223 -5.20 5.79 -11.28
CA ALA A 223 -4.08 5.51 -10.38
C ALA A 223 -4.47 4.64 -9.16
N SER A 224 -5.77 4.42 -8.93
CA SER A 224 -6.33 3.55 -7.87
C SER A 224 -7.80 3.21 -8.17
N ASP A 225 -8.14 1.93 -8.31
CA ASP A 225 -9.55 1.52 -8.38
C ASP A 225 -10.28 1.73 -7.06
N ILE A 226 -9.62 1.46 -5.94
CA ILE A 226 -10.20 1.62 -4.60
C ILE A 226 -10.66 3.05 -4.35
N ALA A 227 -9.85 4.02 -4.76
CA ALA A 227 -10.11 5.43 -4.50
C ALA A 227 -11.02 6.10 -5.54
N MET A 228 -11.02 5.63 -6.81
CA MET A 228 -11.55 6.40 -7.94
C MET A 228 -12.65 5.70 -8.71
N HIS A 229 -12.64 4.36 -8.83
CA HIS A 229 -13.48 3.65 -9.78
C HIS A 229 -14.99 3.90 -9.59
N SER A 230 -15.46 4.09 -8.36
CA SER A 230 -16.87 4.43 -8.13
C SER A 230 -17.28 5.77 -8.75
N GLY A 231 -16.37 6.75 -8.76
CA GLY A 231 -16.59 8.04 -9.43
C GLY A 231 -16.49 7.92 -10.95
N VAL A 232 -15.50 7.20 -11.45
CA VAL A 232 -15.30 6.97 -12.89
C VAL A 232 -16.48 6.23 -13.48
N SER A 233 -16.91 5.12 -12.88
CA SER A 233 -18.08 4.35 -13.35
C SER A 233 -19.35 5.20 -13.38
N ALA A 234 -19.62 5.97 -12.33
CA ALA A 234 -20.78 6.87 -12.27
C ALA A 234 -20.76 7.94 -13.38
N ALA A 235 -19.58 8.52 -13.67
CA ALA A 235 -19.44 9.51 -14.75
C ALA A 235 -19.62 8.88 -16.13
N LEU A 236 -19.09 7.68 -16.34
CA LEU A 236 -19.28 6.93 -17.58
C LEU A 236 -20.75 6.47 -17.76
N GLU A 237 -21.42 6.06 -16.69
CA GLU A 237 -22.86 5.76 -16.72
C GLU A 237 -23.67 6.99 -17.12
N GLN A 238 -23.41 8.15 -16.53
CA GLN A 238 -24.09 9.39 -16.83
C GLN A 238 -23.91 9.82 -18.29
N THR A 239 -22.73 9.55 -18.87
CA THR A 239 -22.42 9.89 -20.27
C THR A 239 -22.79 8.80 -21.28
N GLY A 240 -23.31 7.65 -20.80
CA GLY A 240 -23.65 6.50 -21.63
C GLY A 240 -22.46 5.76 -22.19
N LYS A 241 -21.27 5.88 -21.54
CA LYS A 241 -20.02 5.24 -21.95
C LYS A 241 -19.58 4.09 -21.02
N TYR A 242 -20.35 3.75 -19.98
CA TYR A 242 -20.06 2.61 -19.11
C TYR A 242 -20.59 1.33 -19.77
N ALA A 243 -19.75 0.71 -20.56
CA ALA A 243 -20.09 -0.45 -21.36
C ALA A 243 -19.03 -1.55 -21.16
N ALA A 244 -19.45 -2.81 -21.11
CA ALA A 244 -18.55 -3.93 -20.92
C ALA A 244 -17.72 -4.20 -22.20
N ILE A 245 -16.56 -4.84 -22.04
CA ILE A 245 -15.68 -5.30 -23.12
C ILE A 245 -16.47 -6.02 -24.19
N GLY A 246 -16.22 -5.69 -25.45
CA GLY A 246 -16.92 -6.25 -26.61
C GLY A 246 -18.25 -5.59 -26.92
N THR A 247 -18.63 -4.54 -26.21
CA THR A 247 -19.82 -3.70 -26.47
C THR A 247 -19.41 -2.40 -27.15
N ASP A 248 -20.21 -1.92 -28.10
CA ASP A 248 -19.96 -0.63 -28.76
C ASP A 248 -19.89 0.50 -27.72
N GLY A 249 -18.87 1.34 -27.85
CA GLY A 249 -18.67 2.47 -26.95
C GLY A 249 -17.92 2.12 -25.65
N HIS A 250 -17.42 0.89 -25.50
CA HIS A 250 -16.55 0.53 -24.39
C HIS A 250 -15.34 1.45 -24.30
N VAL A 251 -15.04 1.91 -23.08
CA VAL A 251 -13.85 2.68 -22.76
C VAL A 251 -12.87 1.74 -22.05
N ILE A 252 -11.67 1.60 -22.60
CA ILE A 252 -10.63 0.76 -22.00
C ILE A 252 -10.22 1.36 -20.66
N ILE A 253 -10.30 0.58 -19.60
CA ILE A 253 -9.92 1.03 -18.25
C ILE A 253 -8.82 0.14 -17.72
N THR A 254 -7.69 0.77 -17.33
CA THR A 254 -6.66 0.10 -16.53
C THR A 254 -6.43 0.84 -15.22
N THR A 255 -6.10 0.11 -14.18
CA THR A 255 -6.00 0.67 -12.84
C THR A 255 -4.89 0.02 -12.00
N VAL A 256 -4.70 0.52 -10.80
CA VAL A 256 -3.80 -0.01 -9.77
C VAL A 256 -4.61 -0.31 -8.52
N ASP A 257 -4.08 -1.10 -7.61
CA ASP A 257 -4.51 -1.54 -6.28
C ASP A 257 -5.17 -2.92 -6.25
N GLY A 258 -6.17 -3.18 -7.08
CA GLY A 258 -6.87 -4.47 -7.09
C GLY A 258 -7.84 -4.64 -5.91
N GLY A 259 -8.66 -3.63 -5.63
CA GLY A 259 -9.69 -3.71 -4.59
C GLY A 259 -10.83 -4.67 -4.94
N PRO A 260 -11.67 -5.07 -3.95
CA PRO A 260 -12.75 -6.02 -4.18
C PRO A 260 -13.73 -5.60 -5.28
N ASN A 261 -14.09 -4.31 -5.32
CA ASN A 261 -14.97 -3.76 -6.36
C ASN A 261 -14.28 -3.69 -7.73
N GLY A 262 -12.97 -3.38 -7.75
CA GLY A 262 -12.17 -3.39 -8.97
C GLY A 262 -12.04 -4.79 -9.55
N LEU A 263 -11.75 -5.83 -8.73
CA LEU A 263 -11.72 -7.22 -9.18
C LEU A 263 -13.08 -7.65 -9.77
N LYS A 264 -14.17 -7.28 -9.11
CA LYS A 264 -15.52 -7.55 -9.63
C LYS A 264 -15.75 -6.86 -10.97
N ALA A 265 -15.30 -5.61 -11.14
CA ALA A 265 -15.43 -4.89 -12.41
C ALA A 265 -14.58 -5.54 -13.53
N VAL A 266 -13.42 -6.14 -13.20
CA VAL A 266 -12.65 -6.96 -14.16
C VAL A 266 -13.40 -8.23 -14.53
N GLU A 267 -13.97 -8.95 -13.56
CA GLU A 267 -14.77 -10.16 -13.80
C GLU A 267 -15.96 -9.87 -14.71
N GLU A 268 -16.66 -8.76 -14.46
CA GLU A 268 -17.83 -8.31 -15.25
C GLU A 268 -17.42 -7.67 -16.59
N GLY A 269 -16.14 -7.31 -16.77
CA GLY A 269 -15.60 -6.75 -18.00
C GLY A 269 -15.76 -5.23 -18.15
N TYR A 270 -15.90 -4.50 -17.06
CA TYR A 270 -15.95 -3.03 -17.05
C TYR A 270 -14.58 -2.40 -16.84
N ILE A 271 -13.66 -3.11 -16.18
CA ILE A 271 -12.23 -2.82 -16.16
C ILE A 271 -11.53 -3.88 -17.00
N ASP A 272 -10.62 -3.49 -17.88
CA ASP A 272 -9.91 -4.40 -18.77
C ASP A 272 -8.80 -5.16 -18.04
N ALA A 273 -8.03 -4.45 -17.23
CA ALA A 273 -6.92 -5.03 -16.46
C ALA A 273 -6.47 -4.12 -15.32
N MET A 274 -5.72 -4.68 -14.39
CA MET A 274 -5.13 -3.92 -13.28
C MET A 274 -3.75 -4.42 -12.89
N ALA A 275 -2.97 -3.51 -12.30
CA ALA A 275 -1.72 -3.80 -11.62
C ALA A 275 -1.99 -3.89 -10.11
N GLU A 276 -2.25 -5.09 -9.60
CA GLU A 276 -2.63 -5.33 -8.19
C GLU A 276 -1.44 -5.11 -7.26
N GLN A 277 -1.70 -4.55 -6.08
CA GLN A 277 -0.76 -4.42 -4.97
C GLN A 277 -0.94 -5.56 -3.98
N SER A 278 0.15 -6.16 -3.51
CA SER A 278 0.11 -7.23 -2.50
C SER A 278 -0.06 -6.68 -1.08
N LEU A 279 -1.20 -6.01 -0.79
CA LEU A 279 -1.41 -5.21 0.43
C LEU A 279 -1.34 -6.02 1.73
N LEU A 280 -1.87 -7.25 1.76
CA LEU A 280 -1.75 -8.16 2.92
C LEU A 280 -0.30 -8.54 3.21
N VAL A 281 0.45 -8.86 2.14
CA VAL A 281 1.88 -9.20 2.24
C VAL A 281 2.67 -8.01 2.75
N MET A 282 2.38 -6.81 2.25
CA MET A 282 3.02 -5.57 2.69
C MET A 282 2.84 -5.33 4.19
N GLY A 283 1.60 -5.49 4.71
CA GLY A 283 1.31 -5.38 6.14
C GLY A 283 2.07 -6.43 6.97
N SER A 284 2.13 -7.67 6.49
CA SER A 284 2.87 -8.76 7.14
C SER A 284 4.37 -8.45 7.20
N MET A 285 4.96 -8.01 6.09
CA MET A 285 6.37 -7.65 6.00
C MET A 285 6.73 -6.45 6.90
N ALA A 286 5.81 -5.50 7.09
CA ALA A 286 6.05 -4.37 7.99
C ALA A 286 6.26 -4.83 9.44
N VAL A 287 5.49 -5.82 9.92
CA VAL A 287 5.68 -6.40 11.26
C VAL A 287 6.99 -7.19 11.34
N GLU A 288 7.28 -8.03 10.35
CA GLU A 288 8.53 -8.81 10.30
C GLU A 288 9.75 -7.89 10.34
N THR A 289 9.72 -6.81 9.55
CA THR A 289 10.79 -5.83 9.47
C THR A 289 10.95 -5.06 10.78
N ALA A 290 9.83 -4.68 11.43
CA ALA A 290 9.86 -4.03 12.73
C ALA A 290 10.51 -4.93 13.80
N VAL A 291 10.10 -6.21 13.86
CA VAL A 291 10.67 -7.19 14.80
C VAL A 291 12.15 -7.47 14.49
N ALA A 292 12.52 -7.57 13.22
CA ALA A 292 13.91 -7.73 12.81
C ALA A 292 14.77 -6.54 13.26
N ALA A 293 14.27 -5.32 13.07
CA ALA A 293 14.95 -4.10 13.51
C ALA A 293 15.14 -4.04 15.04
N LEU A 294 14.12 -4.45 15.82
CA LEU A 294 14.22 -4.56 17.28
C LEU A 294 15.29 -5.55 17.74
N ASN A 295 15.52 -6.60 16.96
CA ASN A 295 16.55 -7.63 17.23
C ASN A 295 17.94 -7.25 16.66
N GLY A 296 18.12 -6.04 16.15
CA GLY A 296 19.38 -5.56 15.56
C GLY A 296 19.65 -6.10 14.15
N ASN A 297 18.65 -6.66 13.49
CA ASN A 297 18.71 -7.23 12.14
C ASN A 297 17.89 -6.39 11.14
N ALA A 298 18.01 -5.07 11.19
CA ALA A 298 17.37 -4.21 10.20
C ALA A 298 17.85 -4.59 8.78
N PRO A 299 16.97 -4.46 7.75
CA PRO A 299 17.34 -4.82 6.39
C PRO A 299 18.51 -3.95 5.88
N GLU A 300 19.39 -4.53 5.06
CA GLU A 300 20.50 -3.80 4.44
C GLU A 300 20.02 -2.71 3.50
N SER A 301 18.98 -3.01 2.69
CA SER A 301 18.27 -2.00 1.90
C SER A 301 17.14 -1.42 2.73
N LYS A 302 17.13 -0.11 2.90
CA LYS A 302 16.03 0.58 3.57
C LYS A 302 14.74 0.57 2.74
N LEU A 303 14.84 0.47 1.43
CA LEU A 303 13.70 0.40 0.52
C LEU A 303 13.48 -1.04 0.08
N ILE A 304 12.29 -1.55 0.34
CA ILE A 304 11.80 -2.87 -0.06
C ILE A 304 10.58 -2.64 -0.94
N GLN A 305 10.70 -2.99 -2.22
CA GLN A 305 9.64 -2.77 -3.20
C GLN A 305 9.02 -4.09 -3.64
N LEU A 306 7.69 -4.11 -3.67
CA LEU A 306 6.88 -5.22 -4.14
C LEU A 306 6.47 -4.98 -5.58
N ALA A 307 6.72 -5.96 -6.43
CA ALA A 307 6.30 -5.91 -7.82
C ALA A 307 4.77 -6.05 -7.96
N PRO A 308 4.15 -5.44 -8.99
CA PRO A 308 2.73 -5.63 -9.27
C PRO A 308 2.40 -7.05 -9.72
N VAL A 309 1.18 -7.48 -9.43
CA VAL A 309 0.55 -8.63 -10.07
C VAL A 309 -0.38 -8.13 -11.17
N SER A 310 -0.13 -8.54 -12.42
CA SER A 310 -1.04 -8.22 -13.53
C SER A 310 -2.31 -9.03 -13.41
N VAL A 311 -3.46 -8.38 -13.34
CA VAL A 311 -4.77 -9.02 -13.23
C VAL A 311 -5.60 -8.70 -14.47
N THR A 312 -6.15 -9.74 -15.02
CA THR A 312 -7.13 -9.71 -16.12
C THR A 312 -8.28 -10.65 -15.77
N LYS A 313 -9.29 -10.74 -16.64
CA LYS A 313 -10.39 -11.67 -16.45
C LYS A 313 -9.95 -13.13 -16.33
N GLU A 314 -8.76 -13.49 -16.83
CA GLU A 314 -8.25 -14.86 -16.82
C GLU A 314 -7.77 -15.34 -15.44
N ASN A 315 -7.39 -14.40 -14.56
CA ASN A 315 -6.83 -14.73 -13.24
C ASN A 315 -7.46 -13.94 -12.07
N VAL A 316 -8.57 -13.25 -12.32
CA VAL A 316 -9.26 -12.39 -11.32
C VAL A 316 -9.74 -13.18 -10.08
N ASP A 317 -9.95 -14.47 -10.21
CA ASP A 317 -10.37 -15.38 -9.12
C ASP A 317 -9.18 -16.08 -8.41
N SER A 318 -7.93 -15.70 -8.75
CA SER A 318 -6.74 -16.25 -8.08
C SER A 318 -6.73 -16.00 -6.59
N ASN A 319 -6.45 -17.04 -5.81
CA ASN A 319 -6.27 -16.95 -4.36
C ASN A 319 -4.96 -16.23 -3.95
N GLU A 320 -4.16 -15.77 -4.91
CA GLU A 320 -2.96 -14.96 -4.65
C GLU A 320 -3.28 -13.47 -4.57
N LEU A 321 -4.46 -13.05 -5.05
CA LEU A 321 -4.92 -11.67 -4.97
C LEU A 321 -5.49 -11.38 -3.57
N TRP A 322 -5.07 -10.27 -2.99
CA TRP A 322 -5.39 -9.97 -1.59
C TRP A 322 -6.90 -9.96 -1.27
N PRO A 323 -7.83 -9.48 -2.12
CA PRO A 323 -9.25 -9.55 -1.79
C PRO A 323 -9.81 -10.97 -1.72
N ASN A 324 -9.17 -11.91 -2.41
CA ASN A 324 -9.57 -13.32 -2.40
C ASN A 324 -8.95 -14.11 -1.24
N MET A 325 -8.06 -13.47 -0.46
CA MET A 325 -7.37 -14.07 0.69
C MET A 325 -8.08 -13.79 2.03
N ILE A 326 -9.08 -12.90 2.08
CA ILE A 326 -9.76 -12.44 3.31
C ILE A 326 -11.25 -12.67 3.29
#